data_d71a1f13329293c036afb4860ab4781a
#
_entry.id   d71a1f13329293c036afb4860ab4781a
#
_cell.length_a   1.000
_cell.length_b   1.000
_cell.length_c   1.000
_cell.angle_alpha   90.00
_cell.angle_beta   90.00
_cell.angle_gamma   90.00
#
_symmetry.space_group_name_H-M   'P 1'
#
loop_
_entity.id
_entity.type
_entity.pdbx_description
1 polymer ?
#
loop_
_entity_poly.entity_id
_entity_poly.type
_entity_poly.pdbx_seq_one_letter_code
_entity_poly.pdbx_strand_id
1 'polypeptide(L)'
;MKKDFNTGLRKGIEADRVKLTRRRKLLLREMGLAEDLDSTELAEKLHAQTLVVDVLNRNLVRRDEEIEKLKARIAELEGGARPVAKTSANSSVPPSRNPIGVPHTQSQRKPSGRKTGGQRGHQGSTRLQSGDVTGTERWYPAAVCPVCGKPLDMESATIAATRQVVDIPLPIMATVTGHLQMRVKCSCGHCCKGRFPENVNAPVSFGPNIMALASYLSTYQNVPFKRLTHLFETIFGLHVSEGTVSNMLNTMKRISKKPYEMIRRKVAAGKVAGADETGVNVNGKNSWLWAFQNKAATYLAFDKSRSHDVVNRNFSPEEQRGTVWVTDRWPAYFMGDVGMEDHQVCIAHLLRNLTYTAQAFPDDAWSLDMLDLLRDSVHRRNQGEVGAGTRKNMEARLDELLARPPVYAKEDGDGTELDKLKKGIAKHRGHIFTFLTNPAVPPTNNDSEKALRPAKTKLKVSGCFRTESGAENYATVASVIQTAVKNGQNPFEVLRVIAALALA
;
A
#
# COMPACT_ATOMS: atom_id res chain seq x y z
N MET A 1 -16.79 40.10 -40.35
CA MET A 1 -16.15 39.39 -39.23
C MET A 1 -16.00 40.21 -37.95
N LYS A 2 -15.44 41.44 -37.91
CA LYS A 2 -15.36 42.24 -36.65
C LYS A 2 -16.69 42.71 -36.07
N LYS A 3 -17.71 43.03 -36.93
CA LYS A 3 -19.02 43.47 -36.46
C LYS A 3 -19.86 42.33 -35.83
N ASP A 4 -19.79 41.16 -36.39
CA ASP A 4 -20.55 39.97 -35.88
C ASP A 4 -19.92 39.44 -34.59
N PHE A 5 -18.59 39.51 -34.45
CA PHE A 5 -17.90 39.12 -33.20
C PHE A 5 -18.31 40.03 -32.05
N ASN A 6 -18.35 41.37 -32.24
CA ASN A 6 -18.73 42.31 -31.19
C ASN A 6 -20.21 42.16 -30.80
N THR A 7 -21.10 41.79 -31.73
CA THR A 7 -22.54 41.60 -31.44
C THR A 7 -22.77 40.30 -30.67
N GLY A 8 -22.05 39.24 -31.00
CA GLY A 8 -22.07 37.97 -30.25
C GLY A 8 -21.52 38.14 -28.83
N LEU A 9 -20.41 38.88 -28.70
CA LEU A 9 -19.79 39.16 -27.41
C LEU A 9 -20.75 39.93 -26.48
N ARG A 10 -21.40 40.98 -26.96
CA ARG A 10 -22.38 41.76 -26.16
C ARG A 10 -23.59 40.93 -25.69
N LYS A 11 -24.13 40.06 -26.56
CA LYS A 11 -25.24 39.14 -26.17
C LYS A 11 -24.80 38.11 -25.15
N GLY A 12 -23.58 37.57 -25.27
CA GLY A 12 -22.98 36.66 -24.31
C GLY A 12 -22.75 37.28 -22.93
N ILE A 13 -22.19 38.50 -22.91
CA ILE A 13 -21.92 39.28 -21.67
C ILE A 13 -23.24 39.59 -20.96
N GLU A 14 -24.32 39.96 -21.68
CA GLU A 14 -25.63 40.23 -21.08
C GLU A 14 -26.27 38.98 -20.46
N ALA A 15 -26.17 37.85 -21.15
CA ALA A 15 -26.67 36.56 -20.60
C ALA A 15 -25.90 36.12 -19.35
N ASP A 16 -24.58 36.29 -19.34
CA ASP A 16 -23.74 35.94 -18.20
C ASP A 16 -23.93 36.91 -17.03
N ARG A 17 -24.15 38.18 -17.31
CA ARG A 17 -24.51 39.20 -16.31
C ARG A 17 -25.79 38.84 -15.54
N VAL A 18 -26.83 38.37 -16.22
CA VAL A 18 -28.08 37.93 -15.56
C VAL A 18 -27.86 36.70 -14.70
N LYS A 19 -27.09 35.71 -15.20
CA LYS A 19 -26.78 34.49 -14.44
C LYS A 19 -25.90 34.80 -13.22
N LEU A 20 -24.89 35.68 -13.39
CA LEU A 20 -23.96 36.07 -12.34
C LEU A 20 -24.71 36.83 -11.24
N THR A 21 -25.59 37.76 -11.60
CA THR A 21 -26.37 38.55 -10.62
C THR A 21 -27.21 37.67 -9.72
N ARG A 22 -27.83 36.62 -10.25
CA ARG A 22 -28.59 35.63 -9.45
C ARG A 22 -27.69 34.81 -8.54
N ARG A 23 -26.60 34.26 -9.07
CA ARG A 23 -25.69 33.40 -8.33
C ARG A 23 -24.87 34.18 -7.29
N ARG A 24 -24.52 35.43 -7.58
CA ARG A 24 -23.82 36.35 -6.66
C ARG A 24 -24.69 36.70 -5.46
N LYS A 25 -25.99 37.04 -5.66
CA LYS A 25 -26.91 37.32 -4.54
C LYS A 25 -27.05 36.12 -3.60
N LEU A 26 -26.99 34.92 -4.13
CA LEU A 26 -27.03 33.69 -3.31
C LEU A 26 -25.76 33.50 -2.50
N LEU A 27 -24.59 33.58 -3.16
CA LEU A 27 -23.25 33.38 -2.55
C LEU A 27 -22.89 34.48 -1.54
N LEU A 28 -23.22 35.75 -1.82
CA LEU A 28 -22.96 36.84 -0.89
C LEU A 28 -23.86 36.77 0.35
N ARG A 29 -25.09 36.25 0.21
CA ARG A 29 -25.96 35.94 1.36
C ARG A 29 -25.42 34.79 2.23
N GLU A 30 -24.87 33.74 1.60
CA GLU A 30 -24.30 32.60 2.30
C GLU A 30 -22.97 32.94 2.98
N MET A 31 -22.19 33.89 2.41
CA MET A 31 -20.86 34.27 2.91
C MET A 31 -20.86 35.49 3.84
N GLY A 32 -21.98 36.19 4.01
CA GLY A 32 -22.09 37.39 4.86
C GLY A 32 -21.21 38.56 4.40
N LEU A 33 -20.89 38.68 3.11
CA LEU A 33 -20.03 39.70 2.52
C LEU A 33 -20.85 40.83 1.87
N ALA A 34 -20.41 42.08 2.03
CA ALA A 34 -21.07 43.26 1.49
C ALA A 34 -20.94 43.40 -0.05
N GLU A 35 -21.89 44.10 -0.66
CA GLU A 35 -22.19 44.12 -2.11
C GLU A 35 -21.30 45.04 -2.98
N ASP A 36 -20.01 45.20 -2.73
CA ASP A 36 -19.16 46.28 -3.33
C ASP A 36 -18.43 45.94 -4.64
N LEU A 37 -18.81 44.87 -5.36
CA LEU A 37 -18.19 44.57 -6.66
C LEU A 37 -19.12 44.91 -7.83
N ASP A 38 -18.63 45.70 -8.82
CA ASP A 38 -19.39 46.02 -10.04
C ASP A 38 -19.69 44.74 -10.84
N SER A 39 -20.99 44.35 -10.88
CA SER A 39 -21.46 43.15 -11.55
C SER A 39 -21.19 43.13 -13.05
N THR A 40 -20.97 44.27 -13.67
CA THR A 40 -20.71 44.41 -15.11
C THR A 40 -19.26 44.03 -15.43
N GLU A 41 -18.31 44.54 -14.68
CA GLU A 41 -16.89 44.26 -14.84
C GLU A 41 -16.59 42.77 -14.55
N LEU A 42 -17.24 42.21 -13.56
CA LEU A 42 -17.08 40.77 -13.21
C LEU A 42 -17.67 39.86 -14.29
N ALA A 43 -18.83 40.23 -14.88
CA ALA A 43 -19.43 39.49 -15.99
C ALA A 43 -18.55 39.55 -17.26
N GLU A 44 -17.94 40.71 -17.55
CA GLU A 44 -17.00 40.87 -18.69
C GLU A 44 -15.74 39.99 -18.49
N LYS A 45 -15.15 40.03 -17.30
CA LYS A 45 -13.99 39.17 -16.97
C LYS A 45 -14.33 37.66 -17.05
N LEU A 46 -15.49 37.26 -16.54
CA LEU A 46 -15.92 35.85 -16.61
C LEU A 46 -16.16 35.41 -18.06
N HIS A 47 -16.82 36.26 -18.85
CA HIS A 47 -17.05 35.96 -20.28
C HIS A 47 -15.74 35.87 -21.06
N ALA A 48 -14.79 36.79 -20.81
CA ALA A 48 -13.47 36.73 -21.42
C ALA A 48 -12.70 35.46 -21.01
N GLN A 49 -12.74 35.05 -19.73
CA GLN A 49 -12.14 33.80 -19.27
C GLN A 49 -12.79 32.58 -19.90
N THR A 50 -14.11 32.55 -20.03
CA THR A 50 -14.83 31.45 -20.68
C THR A 50 -14.40 31.29 -22.14
N LEU A 51 -14.27 32.39 -22.87
CA LEU A 51 -13.76 32.36 -24.25
C LEU A 51 -12.31 31.86 -24.35
N VAL A 52 -11.46 32.25 -23.40
CA VAL A 52 -10.07 31.73 -23.33
C VAL A 52 -10.07 30.23 -23.04
N VAL A 53 -10.88 29.75 -22.11
CA VAL A 53 -11.01 28.32 -21.80
C VAL A 53 -11.53 27.54 -23.01
N ASP A 54 -12.50 28.05 -23.75
CA ASP A 54 -13.01 27.40 -24.98
C ASP A 54 -11.97 27.37 -26.09
N VAL A 55 -11.13 28.38 -26.23
CA VAL A 55 -10.01 28.38 -27.19
C VAL A 55 -8.96 27.38 -26.76
N LEU A 56 -8.60 27.33 -25.47
CA LEU A 56 -7.63 26.39 -24.92
C LEU A 56 -8.11 24.95 -25.09
N ASN A 57 -9.38 24.66 -24.80
CA ASN A 57 -9.97 23.34 -24.96
C ASN A 57 -9.94 22.89 -26.45
N ARG A 58 -10.28 23.78 -27.39
CA ARG A 58 -10.17 23.48 -28.82
C ARG A 58 -8.73 23.22 -29.26
N ASN A 59 -7.78 23.95 -28.68
CA ASN A 59 -6.35 23.71 -28.97
C ASN A 59 -5.85 22.41 -28.36
N LEU A 60 -6.33 22.04 -27.17
CA LEU A 60 -6.03 20.75 -26.54
C LEU A 60 -6.56 19.59 -27.40
N VAL A 61 -7.82 19.63 -27.82
CA VAL A 61 -8.40 18.60 -28.71
C VAL A 61 -7.58 18.46 -30.00
N ARG A 62 -7.21 19.57 -30.64
CA ARG A 62 -6.34 19.53 -31.84
C ARG A 62 -4.98 18.90 -31.58
N ARG A 63 -4.36 19.23 -30.45
CA ARG A 63 -3.07 18.63 -30.07
C ARG A 63 -3.19 17.16 -29.77
N ASP A 64 -4.27 16.74 -29.10
CA ASP A 64 -4.53 15.33 -28.83
C ASP A 64 -4.71 14.54 -30.14
N GLU A 65 -5.45 15.09 -31.12
CA GLU A 65 -5.58 14.50 -32.44
C GLU A 65 -4.24 14.41 -33.19
N GLU A 66 -3.39 15.43 -33.09
CA GLU A 66 -2.06 15.44 -33.70
C GLU A 66 -1.12 14.44 -33.01
N ILE A 67 -1.18 14.35 -31.69
CA ILE A 67 -0.45 13.33 -30.92
C ILE A 67 -0.87 11.92 -31.31
N GLU A 68 -2.15 11.65 -31.50
CA GLU A 68 -2.62 10.34 -31.96
C GLU A 68 -2.16 10.02 -33.40
N LYS A 69 -2.16 11.02 -34.32
CA LYS A 69 -1.62 10.85 -35.66
C LYS A 69 -0.12 10.58 -35.66
N LEU A 70 0.64 11.31 -34.82
CA LEU A 70 2.08 11.09 -34.67
C LEU A 70 2.38 9.73 -34.02
N LYS A 71 1.61 9.31 -33.05
CA LYS A 71 1.73 7.97 -32.47
C LYS A 71 1.44 6.88 -33.47
N ALA A 72 0.41 7.02 -34.31
CA ALA A 72 0.10 6.09 -35.39
C ALA A 72 1.25 6.03 -36.40
N ARG A 73 1.86 7.17 -36.75
CA ARG A 73 3.00 7.23 -37.66
C ARG A 73 4.27 6.65 -37.07
N ILE A 74 4.53 6.89 -35.78
CA ILE A 74 5.62 6.24 -35.04
C ILE A 74 5.42 4.73 -35.02
N ALA A 75 4.18 4.25 -34.76
CA ALA A 75 3.86 2.83 -34.76
C ALA A 75 4.08 2.17 -36.13
N GLU A 76 3.72 2.88 -37.20
CA GLU A 76 3.99 2.45 -38.58
C GLU A 76 5.50 2.37 -38.88
N LEU A 77 6.27 3.35 -38.44
CA LEU A 77 7.73 3.39 -38.56
C LEU A 77 8.44 2.41 -37.62
N GLU A 78 7.81 2.07 -36.46
CA GLU A 78 8.34 1.12 -35.50
C GLU A 78 7.99 -0.35 -35.73
N GLY A 79 7.51 -0.70 -36.94
CA GLY A 79 7.27 -2.09 -37.35
C GLY A 79 5.94 -2.68 -36.86
N GLY A 80 4.84 -1.92 -37.01
CA GLY A 80 3.48 -2.45 -36.85
C GLY A 80 2.93 -2.53 -35.45
N ALA A 81 3.61 -1.96 -34.43
CA ALA A 81 3.08 -1.87 -33.07
C ALA A 81 1.91 -0.87 -33.00
N ARG A 82 0.77 -1.30 -32.47
CA ARG A 82 -0.34 -0.38 -32.18
C ARG A 82 -0.05 0.43 -30.92
N PRO A 83 -0.37 1.72 -30.84
CA PRO A 83 -0.24 2.51 -29.63
C PRO A 83 -1.20 1.97 -28.56
N VAL A 84 -0.66 1.36 -27.51
CA VAL A 84 -1.41 0.81 -26.38
C VAL A 84 -1.09 1.58 -25.12
N ALA A 85 -2.13 2.12 -24.47
CA ALA A 85 -1.96 2.79 -23.17
C ALA A 85 -1.51 1.80 -22.10
N LYS A 86 -0.43 2.14 -21.38
CA LYS A 86 0.04 1.34 -20.24
C LYS A 86 -0.89 1.54 -19.04
N THR A 87 -1.52 0.47 -18.60
CA THR A 87 -2.44 0.41 -17.46
C THR A 87 -1.97 -0.64 -16.45
N SER A 88 -2.62 -0.70 -15.31
CA SER A 88 -2.33 -1.75 -14.31
C SER A 88 -2.65 -3.18 -14.77
N ALA A 89 -3.40 -3.34 -15.86
CA ALA A 89 -3.74 -4.65 -16.43
C ALA A 89 -2.64 -5.19 -17.34
N ASN A 90 -1.90 -4.33 -18.04
CA ASN A 90 -0.90 -4.70 -19.04
C ASN A 90 0.53 -4.20 -18.72
N SER A 91 0.74 -3.60 -17.55
CA SER A 91 2.05 -3.08 -17.15
C SER A 91 2.20 -3.05 -15.63
N SER A 92 3.35 -2.60 -15.14
CA SER A 92 3.59 -2.37 -13.71
C SER A 92 3.05 -1.03 -13.20
N VAL A 93 2.26 -0.31 -14.00
CA VAL A 93 1.60 0.94 -13.58
C VAL A 93 0.61 0.63 -12.45
N PRO A 94 0.66 1.35 -11.33
CA PRO A 94 -0.28 1.10 -10.24
C PRO A 94 -1.71 1.53 -10.64
N PRO A 95 -2.77 0.84 -10.14
CA PRO A 95 -4.17 1.14 -10.48
C PRO A 95 -4.56 2.61 -10.27
N SER A 96 -3.91 3.28 -9.34
CA SER A 96 -4.15 4.71 -9.06
C SER A 96 -3.65 5.67 -10.15
N ARG A 97 -2.91 5.19 -11.14
CA ARG A 97 -2.44 5.94 -12.31
C ARG A 97 -3.15 5.52 -13.59
N ASN A 98 -4.12 4.62 -13.52
CA ASN A 98 -4.93 4.30 -14.69
C ASN A 98 -5.65 5.56 -15.17
N PRO A 99 -5.81 5.76 -16.49
CA PRO A 99 -6.67 6.80 -17.05
C PRO A 99 -8.10 6.70 -16.50
N ILE A 100 -8.81 7.81 -16.44
CA ILE A 100 -10.22 7.86 -16.01
C ILE A 100 -11.04 6.98 -16.96
N GLY A 101 -11.89 6.12 -16.39
CA GLY A 101 -12.72 5.18 -17.17
C GLY A 101 -12.09 3.80 -17.40
N VAL A 102 -10.80 3.62 -17.10
CA VAL A 102 -10.20 2.28 -17.14
C VAL A 102 -10.55 1.53 -15.86
N PRO A 103 -11.21 0.34 -15.95
CA PRO A 103 -11.55 -0.45 -14.78
C PRO A 103 -10.30 -0.77 -13.95
N HIS A 104 -10.47 -0.78 -12.63
CA HIS A 104 -9.42 -1.30 -11.75
C HIS A 104 -9.07 -2.74 -12.15
N THR A 105 -7.81 -3.12 -11.94
CA THR A 105 -7.24 -4.40 -12.35
C THR A 105 -8.19 -5.55 -12.07
N GLN A 106 -8.76 -6.15 -13.08
CA GLN A 106 -9.53 -7.37 -12.95
C GLN A 106 -8.58 -8.52 -12.67
N SER A 107 -9.04 -9.48 -11.86
CA SER A 107 -8.31 -10.72 -11.66
C SER A 107 -8.02 -11.37 -13.01
N GLN A 108 -6.76 -11.74 -13.27
CA GLN A 108 -6.41 -12.49 -14.50
C GLN A 108 -6.90 -13.95 -14.46
N ARG A 109 -7.64 -14.33 -13.42
CA ARG A 109 -8.33 -15.63 -13.35
C ARG A 109 -9.52 -15.63 -14.30
N LYS A 110 -9.76 -16.77 -14.95
CA LYS A 110 -10.99 -16.94 -15.74
C LYS A 110 -12.21 -16.66 -14.84
N PRO A 111 -13.23 -15.94 -15.35
CA PRO A 111 -14.46 -15.71 -14.60
C PRO A 111 -15.06 -17.05 -14.17
N SER A 112 -15.37 -17.19 -12.90
CA SER A 112 -15.92 -18.45 -12.35
C SER A 112 -17.40 -18.65 -12.67
N GLY A 113 -18.07 -17.69 -13.32
CA GLY A 113 -19.52 -17.67 -13.55
C GLY A 113 -20.37 -17.56 -12.28
N ARG A 114 -19.75 -17.49 -11.10
CA ARG A 114 -20.45 -17.40 -9.82
C ARG A 114 -20.88 -15.96 -9.54
N LYS A 115 -22.06 -15.78 -8.93
CA LYS A 115 -22.55 -14.47 -8.49
C LYS A 115 -21.60 -13.88 -7.44
N THR A 116 -21.47 -12.54 -7.43
CA THR A 116 -20.74 -11.83 -6.37
C THR A 116 -21.48 -11.96 -5.06
N GLY A 117 -20.76 -12.22 -3.96
CA GLY A 117 -21.31 -12.40 -2.61
C GLY A 117 -21.17 -13.82 -2.09
N GLY A 118 -21.82 -14.12 -0.96
CA GLY A 118 -21.82 -15.44 -0.33
C GLY A 118 -22.46 -16.47 -1.25
N GLN A 119 -21.76 -17.58 -1.49
CA GLN A 119 -22.30 -18.70 -2.27
C GLN A 119 -23.24 -19.55 -1.38
N ARG A 120 -24.09 -20.38 -2.00
CA ARG A 120 -24.95 -21.33 -1.25
C ARG A 120 -24.06 -22.25 -0.39
N GLY A 121 -24.35 -22.29 0.92
CA GLY A 121 -23.55 -23.02 1.91
C GLY A 121 -22.40 -22.17 2.53
N HIS A 122 -22.24 -20.89 2.16
CA HIS A 122 -21.34 -19.99 2.87
C HIS A 122 -21.84 -19.77 4.29
N GLN A 123 -21.03 -20.15 5.29
CA GLN A 123 -21.32 -19.82 6.67
C GLN A 123 -21.18 -18.31 6.85
N GLY A 124 -22.30 -17.65 7.12
CA GLY A 124 -22.31 -16.21 7.42
C GLY A 124 -21.45 -15.92 8.66
N SER A 125 -20.65 -14.86 8.62
CA SER A 125 -19.95 -14.40 9.81
C SER A 125 -20.90 -13.52 10.63
N THR A 126 -21.55 -14.12 11.64
CA THR A 126 -22.29 -13.39 12.66
C THR A 126 -21.40 -13.06 13.84
N ARG A 127 -21.57 -11.89 14.42
CA ARG A 127 -20.86 -11.50 15.64
C ARG A 127 -21.37 -12.37 16.79
N LEU A 128 -20.47 -13.16 17.38
CA LEU A 128 -20.79 -13.96 18.55
C LEU A 128 -20.84 -13.06 19.80
N GLN A 129 -21.67 -13.45 20.77
CA GLN A 129 -21.68 -12.84 22.09
C GLN A 129 -20.36 -13.16 22.81
N SER A 130 -19.84 -12.17 23.54
CA SER A 130 -18.65 -12.36 24.38
C SER A 130 -19.02 -13.18 25.62
N GLY A 131 -18.13 -14.09 26.02
CA GLY A 131 -18.22 -14.75 27.33
C GLY A 131 -17.83 -13.83 28.50
N ASP A 132 -17.03 -12.78 28.20
CA ASP A 132 -16.55 -11.83 29.21
C ASP A 132 -17.52 -10.63 29.29
N VAL A 133 -18.49 -10.72 30.23
CA VAL A 133 -19.47 -9.66 30.47
C VAL A 133 -19.05 -8.86 31.69
N THR A 134 -18.79 -7.56 31.49
CA THR A 134 -18.31 -6.63 32.56
C THR A 134 -19.42 -6.07 33.43
N GLY A 135 -20.68 -6.15 32.98
CA GLY A 135 -21.86 -5.71 33.72
C GLY A 135 -23.13 -6.33 33.19
N THR A 136 -24.14 -6.50 34.03
CA THR A 136 -25.42 -7.08 33.63
C THR A 136 -26.56 -6.20 34.11
N GLU A 137 -27.44 -5.81 33.21
CA GLU A 137 -28.69 -5.11 33.51
C GLU A 137 -29.85 -6.06 33.30
N ARG A 138 -30.85 -6.05 34.23
CA ARG A 138 -32.03 -6.87 34.16
C ARG A 138 -33.26 -6.00 33.84
N TRP A 139 -33.95 -6.35 32.77
CA TRP A 139 -35.13 -5.66 32.32
C TRP A 139 -36.36 -6.52 32.57
N TYR A 140 -37.18 -6.10 33.52
CA TYR A 140 -38.39 -6.80 33.93
C TYR A 140 -39.60 -6.31 33.13
N PRO A 141 -40.64 -7.15 32.93
CA PRO A 141 -41.92 -6.70 32.38
C PRO A 141 -42.62 -5.73 33.33
N ALA A 142 -43.73 -5.15 32.90
CA ALA A 142 -44.57 -4.36 33.78
C ALA A 142 -45.07 -5.19 34.98
N ALA A 143 -45.27 -4.55 36.12
CA ALA A 143 -45.63 -5.24 37.36
C ALA A 143 -46.96 -6.00 37.32
N VAL A 144 -47.81 -5.77 36.32
CA VAL A 144 -49.10 -6.41 36.15
C VAL A 144 -49.20 -7.12 34.79
N CYS A 145 -49.92 -8.23 34.76
CA CYS A 145 -50.18 -8.98 33.55
C CYS A 145 -51.04 -8.16 32.60
N PRO A 146 -50.62 -7.91 31.34
CA PRO A 146 -51.43 -7.11 30.37
C PRO A 146 -52.69 -7.79 29.89
N VAL A 147 -52.89 -9.07 30.17
CA VAL A 147 -54.05 -9.84 29.76
C VAL A 147 -55.11 -9.92 30.88
N CYS A 148 -54.72 -10.18 32.13
CA CYS A 148 -55.67 -10.41 33.24
C CYS A 148 -55.55 -9.39 34.37
N GLY A 149 -54.61 -8.41 34.32
CA GLY A 149 -54.44 -7.36 35.30
C GLY A 149 -53.90 -7.79 36.68
N LYS A 150 -53.56 -9.09 36.89
CA LYS A 150 -53.00 -9.56 38.16
C LYS A 150 -51.54 -9.16 38.33
N PRO A 151 -51.10 -8.87 39.55
CA PRO A 151 -49.65 -8.69 39.86
C PRO A 151 -48.82 -9.87 39.40
N LEU A 152 -47.64 -9.60 38.81
CA LEU A 152 -46.69 -10.61 38.44
C LEU A 152 -45.70 -10.82 39.56
N ASP A 153 -45.35 -12.08 39.84
CA ASP A 153 -44.28 -12.44 40.71
C ASP A 153 -42.93 -12.28 40.04
N MET A 154 -42.20 -11.21 40.38
CA MET A 154 -40.88 -10.88 39.81
C MET A 154 -39.76 -11.77 40.29
N GLU A 155 -39.93 -12.48 41.43
CA GLU A 155 -38.95 -13.42 41.95
C GLU A 155 -38.87 -14.70 41.09
N SER A 156 -39.98 -15.06 40.42
CA SER A 156 -40.02 -16.19 39.50
C SER A 156 -39.47 -15.86 38.09
N ALA A 157 -39.00 -14.65 37.84
CA ALA A 157 -38.55 -14.21 36.52
C ALA A 157 -37.34 -15.04 36.01
N THR A 158 -37.42 -15.48 34.78
CA THR A 158 -36.35 -16.22 34.10
C THR A 158 -35.85 -15.42 32.88
N ILE A 159 -34.64 -15.73 32.43
CA ILE A 159 -34.02 -15.05 31.29
C ILE A 159 -34.68 -15.56 29.99
N ALA A 160 -35.46 -14.69 29.34
CA ALA A 160 -36.07 -14.99 28.06
C ALA A 160 -35.13 -14.80 26.88
N ALA A 161 -34.26 -13.79 26.92
CA ALA A 161 -33.27 -13.50 25.88
C ALA A 161 -32.10 -12.71 26.45
N THR A 162 -30.93 -12.86 25.87
CA THR A 162 -29.72 -12.09 26.21
C THR A 162 -29.29 -11.26 24.98
N ARG A 163 -29.01 -9.98 25.22
CA ARG A 163 -28.41 -9.09 24.22
C ARG A 163 -27.22 -8.38 24.87
N GLN A 164 -26.20 -8.09 24.09
CA GLN A 164 -25.00 -7.40 24.59
C GLN A 164 -24.81 -6.07 23.85
N VAL A 165 -24.46 -5.04 24.59
CA VAL A 165 -23.95 -3.76 24.09
C VAL A 165 -22.47 -3.73 24.40
N VAL A 166 -21.63 -3.48 23.40
CA VAL A 166 -20.19 -3.36 23.54
C VAL A 166 -19.81 -1.91 23.31
N ASP A 167 -19.21 -1.29 24.30
CA ASP A 167 -18.80 0.11 24.25
C ASP A 167 -17.40 0.30 24.82
N ILE A 168 -16.82 1.48 24.62
CA ILE A 168 -15.53 1.89 25.16
C ILE A 168 -15.77 2.92 26.25
N PRO A 169 -15.26 2.72 27.48
CA PRO A 169 -15.40 3.72 28.53
C PRO A 169 -14.60 4.99 28.15
N LEU A 170 -15.28 6.12 28.07
CA LEU A 170 -14.67 7.43 27.83
C LEU A 170 -14.95 8.35 29.03
N PRO A 171 -14.02 9.29 29.34
CA PRO A 171 -12.73 9.54 28.71
C PRO A 171 -11.67 8.50 29.09
N ILE A 172 -10.76 8.18 28.15
CA ILE A 172 -9.58 7.39 28.45
C ILE A 172 -8.54 8.31 29.12
N MET A 173 -8.38 8.19 30.43
CA MET A 173 -7.47 9.05 31.21
C MET A 173 -6.03 8.53 31.13
N ALA A 174 -5.08 9.48 30.96
CA ALA A 174 -3.68 9.16 31.10
C ALA A 174 -3.33 9.02 32.62
N THR A 175 -2.54 8.01 32.96
CA THR A 175 -1.97 7.89 34.32
C THR A 175 -0.67 8.67 34.38
N VAL A 176 -0.50 9.48 35.45
CA VAL A 176 0.72 10.25 35.68
C VAL A 176 1.35 9.77 37.00
N THR A 177 2.59 9.28 36.89
CA THR A 177 3.37 8.85 38.08
C THR A 177 4.45 9.88 38.39
N GLY A 178 4.42 10.44 39.58
CA GLY A 178 5.47 11.35 40.08
C GLY A 178 6.68 10.55 40.61
N HIS A 179 7.86 10.81 40.05
CA HIS A 179 9.11 10.27 40.54
C HIS A 179 9.83 11.33 41.37
N LEU A 180 10.08 11.06 42.68
CA LEU A 180 10.70 11.98 43.57
C LEU A 180 12.13 11.55 43.89
N GLN A 181 13.11 12.38 43.54
CA GLN A 181 14.49 12.17 43.93
C GLN A 181 14.71 12.66 45.37
N MET A 182 14.88 11.75 46.29
CA MET A 182 15.16 12.07 47.71
C MET A 182 16.64 12.37 47.90
N ARG A 183 16.95 13.24 48.84
CA ARG A 183 18.30 13.53 49.31
C ARG A 183 18.40 13.41 50.82
N VAL A 184 19.51 12.90 51.28
CA VAL A 184 19.82 12.79 52.73
C VAL A 184 21.20 13.37 52.99
N LYS A 185 21.33 14.18 54.04
CA LYS A 185 22.62 14.71 54.48
C LYS A 185 23.26 13.71 55.44
N CYS A 186 24.47 13.25 55.11
CA CYS A 186 25.26 12.38 55.98
C CYS A 186 25.83 13.17 57.15
N SER A 187 26.15 12.49 58.25
CA SER A 187 26.84 13.10 59.45
C SER A 187 28.19 13.73 59.09
N CYS A 188 28.86 13.27 58.00
CA CYS A 188 30.10 13.87 57.49
C CYS A 188 29.85 15.17 56.68
N GLY A 189 28.58 15.63 56.53
CA GLY A 189 28.22 16.82 55.75
C GLY A 189 27.88 16.55 54.30
N HIS A 190 28.22 15.37 53.75
CA HIS A 190 27.96 15.03 52.37
C HIS A 190 26.44 14.85 52.09
N CYS A 191 25.98 15.33 50.96
CA CYS A 191 24.57 15.24 50.55
C CYS A 191 24.39 14.10 49.52
N CYS A 192 23.88 12.96 49.96
CA CYS A 192 23.57 11.82 49.11
C CYS A 192 22.22 12.02 48.43
N LYS A 193 22.14 11.77 47.14
CA LYS A 193 20.89 11.83 46.35
C LYS A 193 20.58 10.46 45.75
N GLY A 194 19.31 10.08 45.75
CA GLY A 194 18.84 8.92 44.99
C GLY A 194 19.09 9.10 43.50
N ARG A 195 18.88 8.06 42.75
CA ARG A 195 18.93 8.12 41.26
C ARG A 195 17.56 7.85 40.70
N PHE A 196 17.20 8.59 39.65
CA PHE A 196 16.03 8.25 38.86
C PHE A 196 16.29 6.97 38.04
N PRO A 197 15.26 6.22 37.70
CA PRO A 197 15.36 5.16 36.68
C PRO A 197 15.87 5.73 35.36
N GLU A 198 16.55 4.90 34.52
CA GLU A 198 17.16 5.35 33.27
C GLU A 198 16.17 5.96 32.29
N ASN A 199 14.92 5.51 32.33
CA ASN A 199 13.83 6.01 31.49
C ASN A 199 13.17 7.30 32.01
N VAL A 200 13.55 7.78 33.21
CA VAL A 200 13.05 9.03 33.83
C VAL A 200 14.16 10.06 33.78
N ASN A 201 14.48 10.55 32.59
CA ASN A 201 15.62 11.42 32.31
C ASN A 201 15.25 12.88 31.99
N ALA A 202 13.96 13.20 31.98
CA ALA A 202 13.43 14.53 31.71
C ALA A 202 12.33 14.89 32.74
N PRO A 203 12.01 16.19 32.90
CA PRO A 203 10.93 16.63 33.78
C PRO A 203 9.58 15.99 33.47
N VAL A 204 9.34 15.68 32.17
CA VAL A 204 8.19 14.91 31.71
C VAL A 204 8.70 13.85 30.73
N SER A 205 8.41 12.59 31.00
CA SER A 205 8.74 11.44 30.16
C SER A 205 7.46 10.70 29.80
N PHE A 206 7.38 10.20 28.57
CA PHE A 206 6.23 9.40 28.12
C PHE A 206 6.53 7.91 28.26
N GLY A 207 5.59 7.19 28.84
CA GLY A 207 5.72 5.76 29.11
C GLY A 207 5.66 4.87 27.85
N PRO A 208 5.96 3.57 28.01
CA PRO A 208 6.06 2.61 26.91
C PRO A 208 4.75 2.42 26.12
N ASN A 209 3.60 2.54 26.79
CA ASN A 209 2.30 2.39 26.12
C ASN A 209 2.04 3.53 25.12
N ILE A 210 2.37 4.78 25.49
CA ILE A 210 2.21 5.94 24.60
C ILE A 210 3.17 5.82 23.41
N MET A 211 4.41 5.39 23.64
CA MET A 211 5.40 5.16 22.60
C MET A 211 4.95 4.06 21.61
N ALA A 212 4.44 2.95 22.13
CA ALA A 212 3.89 1.86 21.31
C ALA A 212 2.69 2.33 20.48
N LEU A 213 1.76 3.09 21.10
CA LEU A 213 0.58 3.63 20.43
C LEU A 213 0.95 4.62 19.31
N ALA A 214 1.86 5.56 19.58
CA ALA A 214 2.36 6.49 18.60
C ALA A 214 3.02 5.76 17.42
N SER A 215 3.84 4.74 17.70
CA SER A 215 4.52 3.94 16.70
C SER A 215 3.53 3.13 15.85
N TYR A 216 2.54 2.50 16.47
CA TYR A 216 1.48 1.74 15.80
C TYR A 216 0.65 2.64 14.88
N LEU A 217 0.13 3.74 15.41
CA LEU A 217 -0.72 4.67 14.66
C LEU A 217 0.04 5.33 13.50
N SER A 218 1.28 5.77 13.74
CA SER A 218 2.08 6.40 12.69
C SER A 218 2.53 5.42 11.61
N THR A 219 2.96 4.19 11.97
CA THR A 219 3.57 3.26 11.03
C THR A 219 2.55 2.33 10.37
N TYR A 220 1.64 1.75 11.14
CA TYR A 220 0.68 0.78 10.62
C TYR A 220 -0.62 1.43 10.13
N GLN A 221 -1.14 2.40 10.87
CA GLN A 221 -2.36 3.13 10.51
C GLN A 221 -2.08 4.37 9.61
N ASN A 222 -0.80 4.66 9.35
CA ASN A 222 -0.34 5.76 8.49
C ASN A 222 -0.82 7.16 8.92
N VAL A 223 -1.11 7.36 10.22
CA VAL A 223 -1.54 8.66 10.74
C VAL A 223 -0.36 9.65 10.67
N PRO A 224 -0.50 10.81 9.98
CA PRO A 224 0.54 11.85 9.97
C PRO A 224 0.76 12.46 11.35
N PHE A 225 1.98 12.95 11.61
CA PHE A 225 2.34 13.44 12.93
C PHE A 225 1.40 14.53 13.47
N LYS A 226 1.06 15.53 12.65
CA LYS A 226 0.12 16.57 13.02
C LYS A 226 -1.27 16.04 13.42
N ARG A 227 -1.78 15.04 12.70
CA ARG A 227 -3.06 14.41 13.06
C ARG A 227 -2.92 13.54 14.32
N LEU A 228 -1.76 12.94 14.50
CA LEU A 228 -1.47 12.12 15.67
C LEU A 228 -1.38 12.97 16.93
N THR A 229 -0.72 14.14 16.90
CA THR A 229 -0.69 15.09 18.03
C THR A 229 -2.08 15.55 18.40
N HIS A 230 -2.92 15.89 17.42
CA HIS A 230 -4.31 16.26 17.64
C HIS A 230 -5.15 15.10 18.21
N LEU A 231 -4.92 13.86 17.77
CA LEU A 231 -5.58 12.68 18.33
C LEU A 231 -5.21 12.48 19.79
N PHE A 232 -3.93 12.60 20.16
CA PHE A 232 -3.49 12.49 21.55
C PHE A 232 -4.14 13.56 22.44
N GLU A 233 -4.25 14.78 21.95
CA GLU A 233 -4.89 15.87 22.67
C GLU A 233 -6.40 15.64 22.84
N THR A 234 -7.10 15.29 21.73
CA THR A 234 -8.57 15.20 21.74
C THR A 234 -9.10 13.98 22.49
N ILE A 235 -8.43 12.84 22.37
CA ILE A 235 -8.92 11.58 22.96
C ILE A 235 -8.36 11.33 24.35
N PHE A 236 -7.08 11.69 24.58
CA PHE A 236 -6.37 11.35 25.82
C PHE A 236 -6.02 12.56 26.69
N GLY A 237 -6.33 13.78 26.25
CA GLY A 237 -5.93 15.01 26.94
C GLY A 237 -4.40 15.19 27.03
N LEU A 238 -3.63 14.60 26.12
CA LEU A 238 -2.17 14.59 26.16
C LEU A 238 -1.57 15.55 25.13
N HIS A 239 -0.86 16.57 25.61
CA HIS A 239 -0.06 17.44 24.78
C HIS A 239 1.23 16.75 24.33
N VAL A 240 1.30 16.33 23.06
CA VAL A 240 2.45 15.69 22.45
C VAL A 240 2.85 16.48 21.19
N SER A 241 4.08 16.98 21.12
CA SER A 241 4.57 17.68 19.92
C SER A 241 4.95 16.70 18.80
N GLU A 242 4.97 17.17 17.54
CA GLU A 242 5.45 16.37 16.39
C GLU A 242 6.90 15.91 16.58
N GLY A 243 7.75 16.77 17.20
CA GLY A 243 9.12 16.42 17.57
C GLY A 243 9.17 15.27 18.59
N THR A 244 8.27 15.28 19.57
CA THR A 244 8.14 14.19 20.55
C THR A 244 7.73 12.88 19.89
N VAL A 245 6.76 12.91 18.95
CA VAL A 245 6.38 11.74 18.15
C VAL A 245 7.58 11.20 17.36
N SER A 246 8.35 12.09 16.71
CA SER A 246 9.58 11.70 16.02
C SER A 246 10.60 11.02 16.94
N ASN A 247 10.80 11.56 18.13
CA ASN A 247 11.71 10.98 19.13
C ASN A 247 11.23 9.62 19.64
N MET A 248 9.92 9.44 19.82
CA MET A 248 9.33 8.14 20.15
C MET A 248 9.62 7.09 19.09
N LEU A 249 9.49 7.45 17.80
CA LEU A 249 9.80 6.54 16.68
C LEU A 249 11.29 6.23 16.59
N ASN A 250 12.17 7.21 16.81
CA ASN A 250 13.61 7.00 16.89
C ASN A 250 13.97 6.03 18.03
N THR A 251 13.35 6.20 19.19
CA THR A 251 13.53 5.31 20.33
C THR A 251 13.02 3.92 20.02
N MET A 252 11.81 3.80 19.44
CA MET A 252 11.24 2.51 19.04
C MET A 252 12.14 1.77 18.04
N LYS A 253 12.71 2.46 17.03
CA LYS A 253 13.73 1.87 16.13
C LYS A 253 14.91 1.33 16.91
N ARG A 254 15.48 2.15 17.82
CA ARG A 254 16.66 1.77 18.62
C ARG A 254 16.41 0.52 19.45
N ILE A 255 15.30 0.46 20.19
CA ILE A 255 14.96 -0.69 21.03
C ILE A 255 14.52 -1.93 20.21
N SER A 256 14.02 -1.73 19.00
CA SER A 256 13.65 -2.81 18.07
C SER A 256 14.84 -3.38 17.29
N LYS A 257 16.09 -2.92 17.51
CA LYS A 257 17.26 -3.37 16.76
C LYS A 257 17.45 -4.89 16.82
N LYS A 258 17.36 -5.49 18.01
CA LYS A 258 17.47 -6.96 18.19
C LYS A 258 16.31 -7.70 17.48
N PRO A 259 15.03 -7.40 17.72
CA PRO A 259 13.94 -8.00 16.97
C PRO A 259 14.08 -7.83 15.43
N TYR A 260 14.49 -6.67 14.95
CA TYR A 260 14.68 -6.38 13.53
C TYR A 260 15.76 -7.29 12.91
N GLU A 261 16.90 -7.45 13.60
CA GLU A 261 17.95 -8.37 13.15
C GLU A 261 17.50 -9.84 13.20
N MET A 262 16.73 -10.24 14.19
CA MET A 262 16.13 -11.58 14.25
C MET A 262 15.17 -11.82 13.08
N ILE A 263 14.40 -10.80 12.68
CA ILE A 263 13.53 -10.86 11.51
C ILE A 263 14.35 -11.05 10.24
N ARG A 264 15.44 -10.30 10.06
CA ARG A 264 16.37 -10.45 8.93
C ARG A 264 16.88 -11.88 8.84
N ARG A 265 17.43 -12.41 9.94
CA ARG A 265 17.95 -13.78 10.01
C ARG A 265 16.86 -14.82 9.72
N LYS A 266 15.63 -14.58 10.16
CA LYS A 266 14.49 -15.48 9.91
C LYS A 266 14.11 -15.51 8.42
N VAL A 267 14.31 -14.41 7.70
CA VAL A 267 14.18 -14.37 6.23
C VAL A 267 15.33 -15.16 5.59
N ALA A 268 16.57 -14.90 5.99
CA ALA A 268 17.76 -15.58 5.46
C ALA A 268 17.72 -17.11 5.65
N ALA A 269 17.21 -17.58 6.79
CA ALA A 269 17.09 -19.02 7.08
C ALA A 269 15.94 -19.72 6.33
N GLY A 270 15.14 -18.99 5.54
CA GLY A 270 14.02 -19.53 4.81
C GLY A 270 14.46 -20.28 3.54
N LYS A 271 13.87 -21.46 3.28
CA LYS A 271 14.10 -22.19 2.01
C LYS A 271 13.48 -21.51 0.79
N VAL A 272 12.52 -20.64 1.01
CA VAL A 272 11.87 -19.82 -0.03
C VAL A 272 11.69 -18.42 0.52
N ALA A 273 12.15 -17.44 -0.20
CA ALA A 273 11.99 -16.02 0.12
C ALA A 273 11.58 -15.22 -1.12
N GLY A 274 10.86 -14.12 -0.91
CA GLY A 274 10.54 -13.18 -1.97
C GLY A 274 11.27 -11.86 -1.72
N ALA A 275 11.64 -11.17 -2.80
CA ALA A 275 12.19 -9.83 -2.75
C ALA A 275 11.49 -8.91 -3.76
N ASP A 276 11.30 -7.66 -3.37
CA ASP A 276 10.74 -6.59 -4.22
C ASP A 276 11.19 -5.24 -3.67
N GLU A 277 11.15 -4.18 -4.47
CA GLU A 277 11.48 -2.85 -4.03
C GLU A 277 10.50 -1.80 -4.57
N THR A 278 10.41 -0.69 -3.87
CA THR A 278 9.60 0.43 -4.31
C THR A 278 10.31 1.76 -4.10
N GLY A 279 10.17 2.67 -5.07
CA GLY A 279 10.65 4.03 -4.92
C GLY A 279 9.93 4.75 -3.80
N VAL A 280 10.69 5.46 -2.97
CA VAL A 280 10.19 6.33 -1.91
C VAL A 280 10.85 7.71 -2.04
N ASN A 281 10.07 8.76 -1.76
CA ASN A 281 10.61 10.11 -1.73
C ASN A 281 11.08 10.45 -0.31
N VAL A 282 12.32 10.92 -0.18
CA VAL A 282 12.87 11.43 1.07
C VAL A 282 13.33 12.85 0.85
N ASN A 283 12.58 13.83 1.36
CA ASN A 283 12.88 15.26 1.21
C ASN A 283 13.24 15.68 -0.24
N GLY A 284 12.39 15.28 -1.20
CA GLY A 284 12.58 15.58 -2.64
C GLY A 284 13.52 14.63 -3.38
N LYS A 285 14.27 13.77 -2.69
CA LYS A 285 15.22 12.82 -3.31
C LYS A 285 14.59 11.44 -3.43
N ASN A 286 14.84 10.79 -4.57
CA ASN A 286 14.44 9.39 -4.77
C ASN A 286 15.34 8.47 -3.95
N SER A 287 14.70 7.54 -3.26
CA SER A 287 15.32 6.47 -2.49
C SER A 287 14.46 5.23 -2.62
N TRP A 288 14.83 4.14 -1.98
CA TRP A 288 14.17 2.86 -2.16
C TRP A 288 13.85 2.20 -0.82
N LEU A 289 12.69 1.58 -0.77
CA LEU A 289 12.31 0.66 0.28
C LEU A 289 12.28 -0.75 -0.31
N TRP A 290 13.11 -1.61 0.23
CA TRP A 290 13.23 -3.01 -0.14
C TRP A 290 12.42 -3.87 0.81
N ALA A 291 11.77 -4.88 0.28
CA ALA A 291 11.07 -5.90 1.07
C ALA A 291 11.68 -7.26 0.77
N PHE A 292 12.15 -7.92 1.80
CA PHE A 292 12.56 -9.31 1.78
C PHE A 292 11.62 -10.07 2.72
N GLN A 293 11.04 -11.17 2.26
CA GLN A 293 10.01 -11.82 3.06
C GLN A 293 9.92 -13.32 2.78
N ASN A 294 9.44 -14.06 3.76
CA ASN A 294 9.02 -15.45 3.63
C ASN A 294 7.67 -15.66 4.36
N LYS A 295 7.21 -16.91 4.51
CA LYS A 295 5.96 -17.21 5.20
C LYS A 295 5.92 -16.71 6.66
N ALA A 296 7.07 -16.61 7.32
CA ALA A 296 7.18 -16.34 8.76
C ALA A 296 7.63 -14.92 9.11
N ALA A 297 8.24 -14.20 8.17
CA ALA A 297 8.86 -12.89 8.45
C ALA A 297 8.76 -11.95 7.25
N THR A 298 8.74 -10.65 7.54
CA THR A 298 8.87 -9.57 6.58
C THR A 298 9.94 -8.60 7.07
N TYR A 299 11.02 -8.49 6.32
CA TYR A 299 12.11 -7.57 6.56
C TYR A 299 12.08 -6.44 5.53
N LEU A 300 11.90 -5.21 5.98
CA LEU A 300 11.95 -4.02 5.14
C LEU A 300 13.26 -3.29 5.39
N ALA A 301 13.96 -2.90 4.34
CA ALA A 301 15.20 -2.13 4.42
C ALA A 301 15.08 -0.85 3.60
N PHE A 302 15.52 0.27 4.16
CA PHE A 302 15.63 1.53 3.45
C PHE A 302 17.03 1.67 2.86
N ASP A 303 17.12 2.10 1.59
CA ASP A 303 18.39 2.42 0.94
C ASP A 303 18.23 3.55 -0.09
N LYS A 304 19.32 4.26 -0.36
CA LYS A 304 19.37 5.30 -1.42
C LYS A 304 19.51 4.70 -2.82
N SER A 305 19.96 3.46 -2.91
CA SER A 305 20.27 2.77 -4.15
C SER A 305 19.23 1.71 -4.49
N ARG A 306 19.09 1.44 -5.78
CA ARG A 306 18.34 0.30 -6.35
C ARG A 306 19.31 -0.74 -6.95
N SER A 307 20.59 -0.73 -6.58
CA SER A 307 21.59 -1.65 -7.12
C SER A 307 21.56 -3.01 -6.43
N HIS A 308 22.21 -4.01 -7.04
CA HIS A 308 22.45 -5.32 -6.45
C HIS A 308 23.21 -5.28 -5.13
N ASP A 309 24.08 -4.25 -4.92
CA ASP A 309 24.79 -4.07 -3.65
C ASP A 309 23.86 -3.99 -2.44
N VAL A 310 22.62 -3.50 -2.64
CA VAL A 310 21.63 -3.44 -1.54
C VAL A 310 21.24 -4.84 -1.11
N VAL A 311 21.10 -5.76 -2.06
CA VAL A 311 20.81 -7.16 -1.77
C VAL A 311 21.95 -7.75 -0.94
N ASN A 312 23.19 -7.58 -1.39
CA ASN A 312 24.39 -8.11 -0.73
C ASN A 312 24.68 -7.47 0.63
N ARG A 313 24.35 -6.18 0.82
CA ARG A 313 24.44 -5.52 2.14
C ARG A 313 23.44 -6.06 3.16
N ASN A 314 22.26 -6.49 2.71
CA ASN A 314 21.23 -7.02 3.60
C ASN A 314 21.40 -8.53 3.85
N PHE A 315 21.84 -9.28 2.85
CA PHE A 315 22.07 -10.71 2.93
C PHE A 315 23.37 -11.03 2.20
N SER A 316 24.34 -11.63 2.87
CA SER A 316 25.58 -12.01 2.18
C SER A 316 25.28 -13.05 1.10
N PRO A 317 26.11 -13.18 0.06
CA PRO A 317 25.92 -14.21 -0.97
C PRO A 317 25.79 -15.63 -0.38
N GLU A 318 26.48 -15.92 0.73
CA GLU A 318 26.37 -17.18 1.46
C GLU A 318 24.99 -17.38 2.10
N GLU A 319 24.43 -16.32 2.70
CA GLU A 319 23.07 -16.33 3.27
C GLU A 319 21.98 -16.46 2.18
N GLN A 320 22.27 -16.08 0.95
CA GLN A 320 21.32 -16.16 -0.16
C GLN A 320 21.26 -17.58 -0.77
N ARG A 321 22.37 -18.34 -0.70
CA ARG A 321 22.48 -19.69 -1.27
C ARG A 321 21.57 -20.67 -0.55
N GLY A 322 21.00 -21.61 -1.30
CA GLY A 322 20.07 -22.63 -0.76
C GLY A 322 18.66 -22.11 -0.48
N THR A 323 18.39 -20.83 -0.75
CA THR A 323 17.06 -20.22 -0.72
C THR A 323 16.58 -20.02 -2.15
N VAL A 324 15.36 -20.49 -2.46
CA VAL A 324 14.70 -20.14 -3.73
C VAL A 324 14.12 -18.74 -3.61
N TRP A 325 14.63 -17.82 -4.40
CA TRP A 325 14.18 -16.42 -4.39
C TRP A 325 13.08 -16.20 -5.43
N VAL A 326 12.02 -15.55 -5.02
CA VAL A 326 10.88 -15.18 -5.88
C VAL A 326 10.91 -13.68 -6.10
N THR A 327 11.23 -13.24 -7.32
CA THR A 327 11.36 -11.82 -7.63
C THR A 327 10.72 -11.50 -8.99
N ASP A 328 10.70 -10.23 -9.36
CA ASP A 328 10.53 -9.85 -10.77
C ASP A 328 11.85 -10.11 -11.56
N ARG A 329 11.91 -9.63 -12.81
CA ARG A 329 13.10 -9.76 -13.66
C ARG A 329 14.05 -8.57 -13.55
N TRP A 330 14.05 -7.86 -12.42
CA TRP A 330 14.97 -6.76 -12.24
C TRP A 330 16.44 -7.25 -12.23
N PRO A 331 17.32 -6.66 -13.07
CA PRO A 331 18.70 -7.17 -13.23
C PRO A 331 19.49 -7.30 -11.92
N ALA A 332 19.21 -6.47 -10.92
CA ALA A 332 19.93 -6.52 -9.64
C ALA A 332 19.84 -7.88 -8.92
N TYR A 333 18.79 -8.66 -9.17
CA TYR A 333 18.63 -9.98 -8.57
C TYR A 333 19.40 -11.10 -9.32
N PHE A 334 19.99 -10.79 -10.49
CA PHE A 334 20.65 -11.75 -11.37
C PHE A 334 22.09 -11.36 -11.70
N MET A 335 22.69 -10.47 -10.91
CA MET A 335 24.10 -10.12 -11.05
C MET A 335 24.99 -11.27 -10.55
N GLY A 336 26.18 -11.46 -11.14
CA GLY A 336 27.04 -12.60 -10.86
C GLY A 336 27.62 -12.67 -9.44
N ASP A 337 27.58 -11.56 -8.70
CA ASP A 337 28.02 -11.47 -7.30
C ASP A 337 26.86 -11.63 -6.29
N VAL A 338 25.62 -11.81 -6.78
CA VAL A 338 24.44 -12.12 -5.97
C VAL A 338 24.28 -13.62 -5.85
N GLY A 339 24.14 -14.14 -4.63
CA GLY A 339 24.04 -15.58 -4.36
C GLY A 339 22.62 -16.17 -4.60
N MET A 340 21.75 -15.48 -5.31
CA MET A 340 20.39 -15.93 -5.64
C MET A 340 20.39 -16.88 -6.84
N GLU A 341 21.07 -18.02 -6.72
CA GLU A 341 21.21 -19.01 -7.78
C GLU A 341 19.90 -19.73 -8.09
N ASP A 342 19.15 -20.11 -7.05
CA ASP A 342 17.81 -20.70 -7.18
C ASP A 342 16.76 -19.61 -7.23
N HIS A 343 16.06 -19.52 -8.36
CA HIS A 343 15.13 -18.41 -8.62
C HIS A 343 13.78 -18.88 -9.15
N GLN A 344 12.74 -18.11 -8.83
CA GLN A 344 11.44 -18.13 -9.50
C GLN A 344 11.11 -16.73 -9.98
N VAL A 345 11.02 -16.54 -11.27
CA VAL A 345 10.54 -15.29 -11.87
C VAL A 345 9.02 -15.16 -11.67
N CYS A 346 8.58 -14.01 -11.23
CA CYS A 346 7.15 -13.74 -10.98
C CYS A 346 6.32 -13.84 -12.26
N ILE A 347 5.47 -14.86 -12.34
CA ILE A 347 4.58 -15.10 -13.49
C ILE A 347 3.59 -13.94 -13.70
N ALA A 348 3.12 -13.29 -12.64
CA ALA A 348 2.19 -12.17 -12.79
C ALA A 348 2.80 -10.98 -13.56
N HIS A 349 4.09 -10.72 -13.41
CA HIS A 349 4.79 -9.70 -14.20
C HIS A 349 4.93 -10.12 -15.66
N LEU A 350 5.24 -11.39 -15.93
CA LEU A 350 5.28 -11.91 -17.28
C LEU A 350 3.91 -11.82 -17.98
N LEU A 351 2.84 -12.22 -17.29
CA LEU A 351 1.49 -12.16 -17.84
C LEU A 351 1.09 -10.72 -18.19
N ARG A 352 1.43 -9.73 -17.34
CA ARG A 352 1.17 -8.30 -17.63
C ARG A 352 1.92 -7.83 -18.88
N ASN A 353 3.21 -8.16 -18.99
CA ASN A 353 4.01 -7.78 -20.14
C ASN A 353 3.52 -8.44 -21.43
N LEU A 354 3.15 -9.72 -21.36
CA LEU A 354 2.59 -10.45 -22.50
C LEU A 354 1.20 -9.92 -22.90
N THR A 355 0.39 -9.49 -21.91
CA THR A 355 -0.89 -8.83 -22.22
C THR A 355 -0.66 -7.53 -22.99
N TYR A 356 0.35 -6.75 -22.59
CA TYR A 356 0.72 -5.54 -23.33
C TYR A 356 1.17 -5.86 -24.76
N THR A 357 2.11 -6.81 -24.94
CA THR A 357 2.60 -7.17 -26.28
C THR A 357 1.52 -7.79 -27.16
N ALA A 358 0.61 -8.61 -26.61
CA ALA A 358 -0.54 -9.12 -27.36
C ALA A 358 -1.49 -8.01 -27.85
N GLN A 359 -1.63 -6.92 -27.09
CA GLN A 359 -2.42 -5.76 -27.49
C GLN A 359 -1.69 -4.87 -28.50
N ALA A 360 -0.38 -4.70 -28.32
CA ALA A 360 0.46 -3.87 -29.19
C ALA A 360 0.76 -4.53 -30.55
N PHE A 361 0.86 -5.85 -30.58
CA PHE A 361 1.17 -6.66 -31.76
C PHE A 361 0.08 -7.72 -31.99
N PRO A 362 -1.14 -7.34 -32.38
CA PRO A 362 -2.28 -8.27 -32.45
C PRO A 362 -2.17 -9.32 -33.54
N ASP A 363 -1.34 -9.08 -34.57
CA ASP A 363 -1.14 -10.00 -35.68
C ASP A 363 -0.09 -11.08 -35.36
N ASP A 364 0.58 -10.99 -34.19
CA ASP A 364 1.51 -11.99 -33.69
C ASP A 364 0.86 -12.85 -32.60
N ALA A 365 0.62 -14.11 -32.87
CA ALA A 365 0.07 -15.08 -31.96
C ALA A 365 1.00 -15.46 -30.81
N TRP A 366 2.31 -15.15 -30.88
CA TRP A 366 3.31 -15.59 -29.90
C TRP A 366 2.98 -15.17 -28.47
N SER A 367 2.56 -13.89 -28.29
CA SER A 367 2.21 -13.37 -26.95
C SER A 367 1.00 -14.07 -26.36
N LEU A 368 -0.01 -14.44 -27.19
CA LEU A 368 -1.20 -15.17 -26.74
C LEU A 368 -0.85 -16.62 -26.38
N ASP A 369 -0.06 -17.31 -27.21
CA ASP A 369 0.39 -18.68 -26.93
C ASP A 369 1.25 -18.74 -25.65
N MET A 370 2.11 -17.74 -25.44
CA MET A 370 2.90 -17.63 -24.22
C MET A 370 2.02 -17.35 -22.99
N LEU A 371 0.99 -16.51 -23.10
CA LEU A 371 0.00 -16.29 -22.04
C LEU A 371 -0.70 -17.60 -21.66
N ASP A 372 -1.09 -18.39 -22.65
CA ASP A 372 -1.77 -19.66 -22.41
C ASP A 372 -0.82 -20.69 -21.78
N LEU A 373 0.44 -20.76 -22.21
CA LEU A 373 1.44 -21.62 -21.58
C LEU A 373 1.63 -21.27 -20.08
N LEU A 374 1.81 -19.99 -19.78
CA LEU A 374 2.02 -19.57 -18.38
C LEU A 374 0.78 -19.78 -17.52
N ARG A 375 -0.42 -19.54 -18.05
CA ARG A 375 -1.69 -19.81 -17.35
C ARG A 375 -1.91 -21.30 -17.13
N ASP A 376 -1.61 -22.14 -18.13
CA ASP A 376 -1.67 -23.60 -18.02
C ASP A 376 -0.73 -24.10 -16.91
N SER A 377 0.52 -23.60 -16.86
CA SER A 377 1.48 -23.99 -15.83
C SER A 377 0.98 -23.69 -14.41
N VAL A 378 0.36 -22.51 -14.19
CA VAL A 378 -0.25 -22.14 -12.90
C VAL A 378 -1.49 -22.98 -12.61
N HIS A 379 -2.28 -23.30 -13.63
CA HIS A 379 -3.46 -24.15 -13.49
C HIS A 379 -3.07 -25.57 -13.04
N ARG A 380 -2.09 -26.19 -13.71
CA ARG A 380 -1.56 -27.53 -13.35
C ARG A 380 -1.07 -27.56 -11.90
N ARG A 381 -0.29 -26.56 -11.48
CA ARG A 381 0.12 -26.43 -10.08
C ARG A 381 -1.07 -26.43 -9.12
N ASN A 382 -2.13 -25.70 -9.44
CA ASN A 382 -3.34 -25.60 -8.59
C ASN A 382 -4.14 -26.92 -8.55
N GLN A 383 -3.99 -27.78 -9.57
CA GLN A 383 -4.56 -29.15 -9.61
C GLN A 383 -3.65 -30.17 -8.90
N GLY A 384 -2.49 -29.76 -8.41
CA GLY A 384 -1.52 -30.66 -7.78
C GLY A 384 -0.63 -31.40 -8.78
N GLU A 385 -0.70 -31.07 -10.06
CA GLU A 385 0.15 -31.65 -11.12
C GLU A 385 1.56 -31.03 -11.08
N VAL A 386 2.32 -31.38 -10.04
CA VAL A 386 3.68 -30.87 -9.80
C VAL A 386 4.69 -32.02 -9.92
N GLY A 387 5.90 -31.70 -10.39
CA GLY A 387 6.98 -32.67 -10.53
C GLY A 387 7.91 -32.37 -11.69
N ALA A 388 9.03 -33.10 -11.77
CA ALA A 388 10.04 -32.95 -12.81
C ALA A 388 9.47 -33.18 -14.23
N GLY A 389 8.57 -34.12 -14.40
CA GLY A 389 7.93 -34.41 -15.69
C GLY A 389 7.05 -33.25 -16.17
N THR A 390 6.21 -32.68 -15.30
CA THR A 390 5.37 -31.51 -15.62
C THR A 390 6.25 -30.30 -15.96
N ARG A 391 7.30 -30.05 -15.20
CA ARG A 391 8.25 -28.97 -15.47
C ARG A 391 8.92 -29.16 -16.84
N LYS A 392 9.45 -30.35 -17.13
CA LYS A 392 10.10 -30.66 -18.42
C LYS A 392 9.17 -30.43 -19.63
N ASN A 393 7.91 -30.82 -19.49
CA ASN A 393 6.90 -30.59 -20.54
C ASN A 393 6.66 -29.08 -20.77
N MET A 394 6.50 -28.31 -19.70
CA MET A 394 6.31 -26.85 -19.81
C MET A 394 7.56 -26.16 -20.38
N GLU A 395 8.76 -26.61 -20.00
CA GLU A 395 10.02 -26.10 -20.55
C GLU A 395 10.16 -26.42 -22.06
N ALA A 396 9.79 -27.61 -22.51
CA ALA A 396 9.79 -27.97 -23.93
C ALA A 396 8.85 -27.05 -24.76
N ARG A 397 7.62 -26.86 -24.27
CA ARG A 397 6.67 -25.92 -24.90
C ARG A 397 7.18 -24.47 -24.91
N LEU A 398 7.86 -24.05 -23.85
CA LEU A 398 8.51 -22.73 -23.79
C LEU A 398 9.61 -22.61 -24.85
N ASP A 399 10.44 -23.66 -25.01
CA ASP A 399 11.51 -23.67 -26.01
C ASP A 399 10.96 -23.59 -27.45
N GLU A 400 9.89 -24.32 -27.74
CA GLU A 400 9.20 -24.24 -29.04
C GLU A 400 8.71 -22.81 -29.32
N LEU A 401 8.12 -22.14 -28.33
CA LEU A 401 7.68 -20.75 -28.47
C LEU A 401 8.86 -19.79 -28.64
N LEU A 402 9.95 -20.00 -27.90
CA LEU A 402 11.15 -19.16 -27.98
C LEU A 402 11.90 -19.34 -29.30
N ALA A 403 11.81 -20.50 -29.94
CA ALA A 403 12.42 -20.79 -31.23
C ALA A 403 11.69 -20.14 -32.42
N ARG A 404 10.43 -19.74 -32.28
CA ARG A 404 9.68 -19.09 -33.37
C ARG A 404 10.37 -17.80 -33.82
N PRO A 405 10.53 -17.55 -35.14
CA PRO A 405 11.13 -16.32 -35.64
C PRO A 405 10.27 -15.10 -35.23
N PRO A 406 10.85 -13.90 -35.15
CA PRO A 406 10.07 -12.68 -34.95
C PRO A 406 9.26 -12.36 -36.20
N VAL A 407 7.99 -11.98 -36.00
CA VAL A 407 7.11 -11.55 -37.11
C VAL A 407 7.43 -10.10 -37.53
N TYR A 408 7.87 -9.30 -36.59
CA TYR A 408 8.23 -7.90 -36.81
C TYR A 408 9.75 -7.73 -36.66
N ALA A 409 10.44 -7.53 -37.76
CA ALA A 409 11.86 -7.17 -37.77
C ALA A 409 12.00 -5.65 -37.97
N LYS A 410 12.80 -4.98 -37.15
CA LYS A 410 13.24 -3.62 -37.45
C LYS A 410 14.50 -3.67 -38.30
N GLU A 411 14.52 -2.84 -39.36
CA GLU A 411 15.71 -2.67 -40.20
C GLU A 411 16.93 -2.14 -39.46
N ASP A 412 16.77 -1.41 -38.33
CA ASP A 412 17.82 -0.74 -37.57
C ASP A 412 18.47 -1.59 -36.47
N GLY A 413 18.22 -2.90 -36.37
CA GLY A 413 18.87 -3.78 -35.41
C GLY A 413 18.38 -3.67 -33.94
N ASP A 414 17.65 -2.64 -33.59
CA ASP A 414 17.01 -2.47 -32.28
C ASP A 414 15.66 -3.20 -32.29
N GLY A 415 15.61 -4.44 -31.75
CA GLY A 415 14.39 -5.25 -31.73
C GLY A 415 13.18 -4.55 -31.09
N THR A 416 11.97 -4.94 -31.50
CA THR A 416 10.70 -4.45 -30.97
C THR A 416 10.55 -4.71 -29.47
N GLU A 417 9.55 -4.12 -28.79
CA GLU A 417 9.24 -4.45 -27.37
C GLU A 417 8.92 -5.96 -27.22
N LEU A 418 8.34 -6.57 -28.25
CA LEU A 418 8.11 -8.01 -28.32
C LEU A 418 9.42 -8.80 -28.30
N ASP A 419 10.41 -8.42 -29.11
CA ASP A 419 11.72 -9.07 -29.17
C ASP A 419 12.49 -8.90 -27.86
N LYS A 420 12.43 -7.71 -27.25
CA LYS A 420 13.02 -7.44 -25.94
C LYS A 420 12.39 -8.32 -24.86
N LEU A 421 11.06 -8.52 -24.92
CA LEU A 421 10.35 -9.41 -23.99
C LEU A 421 10.77 -10.87 -24.22
N LYS A 422 10.81 -11.33 -25.47
CA LYS A 422 11.22 -12.68 -25.86
C LYS A 422 12.64 -12.98 -25.39
N LYS A 423 13.61 -12.10 -25.70
CA LYS A 423 15.00 -12.20 -25.23
C LYS A 423 15.09 -12.24 -23.71
N GLY A 424 14.29 -11.39 -23.02
CA GLY A 424 14.23 -11.36 -21.55
C GLY A 424 13.67 -12.63 -20.95
N ILE A 425 12.67 -13.28 -21.57
CA ILE A 425 12.14 -14.57 -21.14
C ILE A 425 13.17 -15.67 -21.38
N ALA A 426 13.81 -15.71 -22.56
CA ALA A 426 14.87 -16.67 -22.89
C ALA A 426 16.04 -16.61 -21.91
N LYS A 427 16.48 -15.40 -21.53
CA LYS A 427 17.57 -15.19 -20.55
C LYS A 427 17.26 -15.83 -19.19
N HIS A 428 15.99 -15.82 -18.76
CA HIS A 428 15.57 -16.33 -17.46
C HIS A 428 14.80 -17.66 -17.57
N ARG A 429 14.95 -18.38 -18.68
CA ARG A 429 14.23 -19.62 -18.99
C ARG A 429 14.23 -20.63 -17.84
N GLY A 430 15.38 -20.89 -17.24
CA GLY A 430 15.54 -21.86 -16.15
C GLY A 430 14.80 -21.50 -14.86
N HIS A 431 14.36 -20.26 -14.72
CA HIS A 431 13.74 -19.72 -13.50
C HIS A 431 12.23 -19.48 -13.62
N ILE A 432 11.59 -19.89 -14.72
CA ILE A 432 10.16 -19.62 -14.96
C ILE A 432 9.25 -20.65 -14.28
N PHE A 433 9.66 -21.91 -14.26
CA PHE A 433 8.85 -23.03 -13.81
C PHE A 433 9.38 -23.73 -12.55
N THR A 434 10.20 -23.05 -11.74
CA THR A 434 10.73 -23.59 -10.48
C THR A 434 9.62 -23.99 -9.52
N PHE A 435 8.50 -23.28 -9.52
CA PHE A 435 7.31 -23.58 -8.70
C PHE A 435 6.61 -24.91 -9.06
N LEU A 436 6.92 -25.51 -10.22
CA LEU A 436 6.37 -26.81 -10.61
C LEU A 436 7.12 -27.98 -9.98
N THR A 437 8.37 -27.80 -9.54
CA THR A 437 9.15 -28.84 -8.85
C THR A 437 9.16 -28.67 -7.34
N ASN A 438 8.91 -27.47 -6.84
CA ASN A 438 8.88 -27.16 -5.42
C ASN A 438 7.54 -26.51 -5.03
N PRO A 439 6.60 -27.28 -4.43
CA PRO A 439 5.29 -26.79 -4.02
C PRO A 439 5.32 -25.62 -3.03
N ALA A 440 6.42 -25.43 -2.30
CA ALA A 440 6.60 -24.32 -1.37
C ALA A 440 6.85 -23.00 -2.10
N VAL A 441 7.35 -23.03 -3.36
CA VAL A 441 7.63 -21.87 -4.17
C VAL A 441 6.33 -21.34 -4.80
N PRO A 442 5.91 -20.10 -4.52
CA PRO A 442 4.76 -19.51 -5.19
C PRO A 442 5.11 -19.12 -6.63
N PRO A 443 4.17 -19.18 -7.58
CA PRO A 443 4.40 -18.75 -8.97
C PRO A 443 4.51 -17.22 -9.10
N THR A 444 4.15 -16.46 -8.07
CA THR A 444 4.10 -14.99 -8.10
C THR A 444 4.75 -14.38 -6.88
N ASN A 445 5.27 -13.16 -7.03
CA ASN A 445 5.87 -12.37 -5.95
C ASN A 445 4.86 -11.46 -5.23
N ASN A 446 3.57 -11.82 -5.25
CA ASN A 446 2.50 -11.00 -4.69
C ASN A 446 2.67 -10.66 -3.20
N ASP A 447 3.30 -11.54 -2.43
CA ASP A 447 3.47 -11.32 -0.99
C ASP A 447 4.52 -10.24 -0.70
N SER A 448 5.57 -10.13 -1.52
CA SER A 448 6.53 -9.01 -1.44
C SER A 448 5.89 -7.69 -1.87
N GLU A 449 5.09 -7.71 -2.96
CA GLU A 449 4.30 -6.54 -3.37
C GLU A 449 3.33 -6.08 -2.25
N LYS A 450 2.66 -7.03 -1.57
CA LYS A 450 1.77 -6.73 -0.43
C LYS A 450 2.54 -6.10 0.73
N ALA A 451 3.76 -6.55 1.00
CA ALA A 451 4.60 -6.01 2.06
C ALA A 451 4.96 -4.53 1.84
N LEU A 452 5.06 -4.09 0.58
CA LEU A 452 5.36 -2.71 0.21
C LEU A 452 4.14 -1.80 0.11
N ARG A 453 2.92 -2.35 -0.01
CA ARG A 453 1.68 -1.53 -0.14
C ARG A 453 1.46 -0.55 1.00
N PRO A 454 1.68 -0.90 2.29
CA PRO A 454 1.53 0.06 3.38
C PRO A 454 2.43 1.29 3.24
N ALA A 455 3.68 1.11 2.77
CA ALA A 455 4.59 2.23 2.51
C ALA A 455 4.07 3.16 1.40
N LYS A 456 3.52 2.59 0.32
CA LYS A 456 2.87 3.37 -0.75
C LYS A 456 1.67 4.16 -0.22
N THR A 457 0.88 3.58 0.68
CA THR A 457 -0.24 4.26 1.34
C THR A 457 0.26 5.40 2.22
N LYS A 458 1.31 5.16 3.03
CA LYS A 458 1.94 6.21 3.85
C LYS A 458 2.42 7.40 3.01
N LEU A 459 3.08 7.13 1.88
CA LEU A 459 3.54 8.19 0.98
C LEU A 459 2.37 8.97 0.36
N LYS A 460 1.26 8.33 0.03
CA LYS A 460 0.06 9.03 -0.47
C LYS A 460 -0.57 9.94 0.59
N VAL A 461 -0.53 9.54 1.86
CA VAL A 461 -1.10 10.32 2.97
C VAL A 461 -0.15 11.43 3.42
N SER A 462 1.16 11.15 3.50
CA SER A 462 2.18 12.06 4.07
C SER A 462 3.04 12.77 3.04
N GLY A 463 2.90 12.44 1.75
CA GLY A 463 3.68 12.98 0.63
C GLY A 463 5.07 12.37 0.50
N CYS A 464 5.89 12.44 1.53
CA CYS A 464 7.26 11.92 1.55
C CYS A 464 7.70 11.59 2.97
N PHE A 465 8.85 10.92 3.09
CA PHE A 465 9.63 10.92 4.33
C PHE A 465 10.41 12.23 4.43
N ARG A 466 10.40 12.86 5.60
CA ARG A 466 11.12 14.14 5.81
C ARG A 466 12.63 13.95 5.98
N THR A 467 13.04 12.78 6.49
CA THR A 467 14.44 12.43 6.76
C THR A 467 14.71 10.97 6.44
N GLU A 468 15.97 10.63 6.20
CA GLU A 468 16.42 9.24 6.05
C GLU A 468 16.14 8.42 7.32
N SER A 469 16.44 9.00 8.50
CA SER A 469 16.11 8.37 9.78
C SER A 469 14.61 8.06 9.90
N GLY A 470 13.73 8.94 9.39
CA GLY A 470 12.28 8.67 9.36
C GLY A 470 11.90 7.49 8.47
N ALA A 471 12.58 7.32 7.33
CA ALA A 471 12.40 6.16 6.46
C ALA A 471 12.93 4.86 7.09
N GLU A 472 14.09 4.92 7.75
CA GLU A 472 14.65 3.79 8.50
C GLU A 472 13.78 3.41 9.71
N ASN A 473 13.24 4.40 10.44
CA ASN A 473 12.29 4.15 11.54
C ASN A 473 11.07 3.39 11.02
N TYR A 474 10.54 3.83 9.88
CA TYR A 474 9.43 3.16 9.23
C TYR A 474 9.79 1.73 8.85
N ALA A 475 10.93 1.50 8.18
CA ALA A 475 11.36 0.18 7.76
C ALA A 475 11.49 -0.78 8.95
N THR A 476 12.14 -0.34 10.03
CA THR A 476 12.35 -1.16 11.24
C THR A 476 11.03 -1.51 11.92
N VAL A 477 10.21 -0.50 12.23
CA VAL A 477 8.96 -0.70 12.98
C VAL A 477 7.93 -1.46 12.13
N ALA A 478 7.85 -1.19 10.82
CA ALA A 478 6.97 -1.90 9.91
C ALA A 478 7.38 -3.38 9.74
N SER A 479 8.68 -3.70 9.80
CA SER A 479 9.15 -5.09 9.80
C SER A 479 8.65 -5.86 11.01
N VAL A 480 8.73 -5.26 12.19
CA VAL A 480 8.22 -5.85 13.44
C VAL A 480 6.70 -6.07 13.33
N ILE A 481 5.97 -5.02 12.93
CA ILE A 481 4.50 -5.06 12.80
C ILE A 481 4.07 -6.14 11.79
N GLN A 482 4.63 -6.13 10.57
CA GLN A 482 4.23 -7.05 9.52
C GLN A 482 4.59 -8.50 9.87
N THR A 483 5.71 -8.72 10.55
CA THR A 483 6.10 -10.03 11.06
C THR A 483 5.14 -10.52 12.14
N ALA A 484 4.74 -9.66 13.07
CA ALA A 484 3.73 -9.98 14.07
C ALA A 484 2.40 -10.39 13.43
N VAL A 485 1.91 -9.59 12.47
CA VAL A 485 0.67 -9.91 11.72
C VAL A 485 0.77 -11.25 10.98
N LYS A 486 1.90 -11.53 10.31
CA LYS A 486 2.12 -12.83 9.64
C LYS A 486 2.03 -14.02 10.58
N ASN A 487 2.44 -13.84 11.83
CA ASN A 487 2.41 -14.90 12.84
C ASN A 487 1.12 -14.87 13.71
N GLY A 488 0.09 -14.14 13.30
CA GLY A 488 -1.19 -14.06 14.02
C GLY A 488 -1.12 -13.34 15.35
N GLN A 489 -0.04 -12.59 15.60
CA GLN A 489 0.16 -11.81 16.83
C GLN A 489 -0.48 -10.43 16.72
N ASN A 490 -0.95 -9.89 17.84
CA ASN A 490 -1.40 -8.49 17.90
C ASN A 490 -0.19 -7.56 17.74
N PRO A 491 -0.08 -6.78 16.65
CA PRO A 491 1.09 -5.96 16.39
C PRO A 491 1.27 -4.81 17.39
N PHE A 492 0.18 -4.29 17.96
CA PHE A 492 0.25 -3.27 19.03
C PHE A 492 0.85 -3.86 20.30
N GLU A 493 0.41 -5.05 20.71
CA GLU A 493 0.96 -5.73 21.89
C GLU A 493 2.45 -6.07 21.74
N VAL A 494 2.87 -6.49 20.55
CA VAL A 494 4.30 -6.74 20.27
C VAL A 494 5.12 -5.47 20.46
N LEU A 495 4.67 -4.32 19.93
CA LEU A 495 5.35 -3.04 20.16
C LEU A 495 5.35 -2.63 21.64
N ARG A 496 4.25 -2.85 22.34
CA ARG A 496 4.11 -2.56 23.78
C ARG A 496 5.10 -3.38 24.62
N VAL A 497 5.21 -4.67 24.33
CA VAL A 497 6.17 -5.56 25.02
C VAL A 497 7.61 -5.12 24.74
N ILE A 498 7.96 -4.82 23.48
CA ILE A 498 9.31 -4.32 23.13
C ILE A 498 9.61 -3.02 23.89
N ALA A 499 8.66 -2.08 23.94
CA ALA A 499 8.83 -0.82 24.64
C ALA A 499 8.96 -1.03 26.15
N ALA A 500 8.13 -1.88 26.74
CA ALA A 500 8.17 -2.17 28.17
C ALA A 500 9.49 -2.82 28.60
N LEU A 501 9.93 -3.87 27.89
CA LEU A 501 11.18 -4.61 28.22
C LEU A 501 12.46 -3.77 28.05
N ALA A 502 12.43 -2.78 27.15
CA ALA A 502 13.62 -1.94 26.90
C ALA A 502 13.67 -0.69 27.79
N LEU A 503 12.57 -0.32 28.45
CA LEU A 503 12.45 0.86 29.31
C LEU A 503 12.22 0.49 30.81
N ALA A 504 12.15 -0.81 31.14
CA ALA A 504 12.17 -1.33 32.49
C ALA A 504 13.60 -1.34 33.02
#